data_056dff69fb807db29d1dac32dddcaac2
#
_entry.id   056dff69fb807db29d1dac32dddcaac2
#
_cell.length_a   1.000
_cell.length_b   1.000
_cell.length_c   1.000
_cell.angle_alpha   90.00
_cell.angle_beta   90.00
_cell.angle_gamma   90.00
#
_symmetry.space_group_name_H-M   'P 1'
#
loop_
_entity.id
_entity.type
_entity.pdbx_description
1 polymer ?
#
loop_
_entity_poly.entity_id
_entity_poly.type
_entity_poly.pdbx_seq_one_letter_code
_entity_poly.pdbx_strand_id
1 'polypeptide(L)'
;FIMIVLVLYLITCPIHGLSADYAFLVLPWIMVLPGTGIGSAKSIEDVKLGVLFFITGCMSIGTVGVYVGIGDLISANLTPILESLSPLAMGYAFLGVGTLANFALTPFAMLSGLSAPFVQVALDLGMNPMFSLMSLVISTAAVFMPHEIVCFAVLYSFGYIKMSDFIKMVGLNTIVTFILYGVVIYPWWNIIGLV
;
A
#
# COMPACT_ATOMS: atom_id res chain seq x y z
N PHE A 1 -18.46 16.83 -14.80
CA PHE A 1 -18.53 16.06 -16.04
C PHE A 1 -17.37 15.06 -16.18
N ILE A 2 -16.10 15.51 -16.16
CA ILE A 2 -14.91 14.63 -16.35
C ILE A 2 -14.85 13.50 -15.31
N MET A 3 -15.16 13.78 -14.05
CA MET A 3 -15.20 12.74 -13.01
C MET A 3 -16.29 11.69 -13.28
N ILE A 4 -17.44 12.10 -13.82
CA ILE A 4 -18.51 11.17 -14.21
C ILE A 4 -18.02 10.30 -15.38
N VAL A 5 -17.38 10.90 -16.38
CA VAL A 5 -16.80 10.15 -17.52
C VAL A 5 -15.75 9.16 -17.04
N LEU A 6 -14.86 9.55 -16.09
CA LEU A 6 -13.87 8.66 -15.49
C LEU A 6 -14.54 7.46 -14.81
N VAL A 7 -15.53 7.72 -13.94
CA VAL A 7 -16.24 6.64 -13.23
C VAL A 7 -16.96 5.70 -14.21
N LEU A 8 -17.65 6.24 -15.20
CA LEU A 8 -18.30 5.43 -16.23
C LEU A 8 -17.29 4.60 -17.02
N TYR A 9 -16.15 5.18 -17.40
CA TYR A 9 -15.09 4.45 -18.08
C TYR A 9 -14.57 3.30 -17.21
N LEU A 10 -14.28 3.53 -15.93
CA LEU A 10 -13.78 2.50 -15.01
C LEU A 10 -14.80 1.36 -14.83
N ILE A 11 -16.09 1.67 -14.72
CA ILE A 11 -17.16 0.66 -14.63
C ILE A 11 -17.25 -0.17 -15.90
N THR A 12 -17.01 0.44 -17.08
CA THR A 12 -17.10 -0.24 -18.37
C THR A 12 -15.80 -0.93 -18.79
N CYS A 13 -14.68 -0.76 -18.07
CA CYS A 13 -13.41 -1.43 -18.37
C CYS A 13 -13.55 -2.95 -18.63
N PRO A 14 -14.32 -3.72 -17.85
CA PRO A 14 -14.49 -5.15 -18.09
C PRO A 14 -15.24 -5.45 -19.42
N ILE A 15 -16.01 -4.51 -19.93
CA ILE A 15 -16.82 -4.68 -21.15
C ILE A 15 -15.99 -4.43 -22.40
N HIS A 16 -15.22 -3.34 -22.42
CA HIS A 16 -14.43 -2.94 -23.61
C HIS A 16 -12.98 -3.45 -23.58
N GLY A 17 -12.51 -4.03 -22.47
CA GLY A 17 -11.16 -4.62 -22.33
C GLY A 17 -9.99 -3.64 -22.38
N LEU A 18 -10.24 -2.34 -22.35
CA LEU A 18 -9.19 -1.32 -22.33
C LEU A 18 -8.71 -1.10 -20.89
N SER A 19 -7.39 -0.89 -20.71
CA SER A 19 -6.82 -0.59 -19.39
C SER A 19 -7.36 0.73 -18.83
N ALA A 20 -7.57 0.77 -17.51
CA ALA A 20 -7.90 1.99 -16.79
C ALA A 20 -6.87 3.11 -16.99
N ASP A 21 -5.63 2.75 -17.29
CA ASP A 21 -4.52 3.69 -17.50
C ASP A 21 -4.80 4.68 -18.65
N TYR A 22 -5.53 4.25 -19.68
CA TYR A 22 -5.90 5.14 -20.78
C TYR A 22 -6.79 6.30 -20.32
N ALA A 23 -7.71 6.05 -19.38
CA ALA A 23 -8.52 7.14 -18.83
C ALA A 23 -7.67 8.14 -18.06
N PHE A 24 -6.76 7.65 -17.21
CA PHE A 24 -5.85 8.51 -16.45
C PHE A 24 -4.84 9.23 -17.34
N LEU A 25 -4.49 8.68 -18.49
CA LEU A 25 -3.62 9.33 -19.47
C LEU A 25 -4.35 10.43 -20.24
N VAL A 26 -5.58 10.20 -20.69
CA VAL A 26 -6.29 11.07 -21.63
C VAL A 26 -7.12 12.16 -20.93
N LEU A 27 -7.85 11.82 -19.87
CA LEU A 27 -8.78 12.76 -19.23
C LEU A 27 -8.11 14.02 -18.64
N PRO A 28 -6.91 13.98 -18.06
CA PRO A 28 -6.24 15.19 -17.59
C PRO A 28 -5.95 16.19 -18.72
N TRP A 29 -5.60 15.70 -19.92
CA TRP A 29 -5.34 16.58 -21.07
C TRP A 29 -6.61 17.30 -21.51
N ILE A 30 -7.78 16.66 -21.44
CA ILE A 30 -9.06 17.30 -21.73
C ILE A 30 -9.30 18.48 -20.78
N MET A 31 -8.86 18.38 -19.51
CA MET A 31 -9.01 19.47 -18.54
C MET A 31 -8.21 20.73 -18.89
N VAL A 32 -7.13 20.57 -19.65
CA VAL A 32 -6.21 21.66 -20.01
C VAL A 32 -6.49 22.22 -21.43
N LEU A 33 -7.39 21.58 -22.18
CA LEU A 33 -7.75 22.06 -23.52
C LEU A 33 -8.35 23.47 -23.47
N PRO A 34 -7.99 24.34 -24.44
CA PRO A 34 -8.59 25.67 -24.57
C PRO A 34 -10.13 25.55 -24.70
N GLY A 35 -10.83 26.32 -23.91
CA GLY A 35 -12.31 26.34 -23.93
C GLY A 35 -13.00 25.51 -22.84
N THR A 36 -12.28 24.63 -22.14
CA THR A 36 -12.86 23.89 -20.99
C THR A 36 -12.99 24.74 -19.73
N GLY A 37 -12.16 25.76 -19.59
CA GLY A 37 -12.13 26.67 -18.43
C GLY A 37 -11.76 26.00 -17.11
N ILE A 38 -11.30 24.74 -17.11
CA ILE A 38 -10.98 23.96 -15.90
C ILE A 38 -9.51 24.14 -15.53
N GLY A 39 -8.63 24.00 -16.50
CA GLY A 39 -7.18 24.13 -16.33
C GLY A 39 -6.56 25.04 -17.37
N SER A 40 -5.30 25.37 -17.20
CA SER A 40 -4.50 26.16 -18.13
C SER A 40 -3.14 25.52 -18.33
N ALA A 41 -2.37 26.00 -19.31
CA ALA A 41 -0.97 25.57 -19.49
C ALA A 41 -0.14 25.70 -18.19
N LYS A 42 -0.42 26.75 -17.40
CA LYS A 42 0.22 26.94 -16.09
C LYS A 42 -0.07 25.81 -15.11
N SER A 43 -1.25 25.16 -15.19
CA SER A 43 -1.57 24.01 -14.34
C SER A 43 -0.65 22.82 -14.58
N ILE A 44 -0.07 22.71 -15.78
CA ILE A 44 0.94 21.70 -16.12
C ILE A 44 2.29 22.05 -15.47
N GLU A 45 2.65 23.33 -15.46
CA GLU A 45 3.89 23.82 -14.83
C GLU A 45 3.86 23.63 -13.32
N ASP A 46 2.68 23.73 -12.70
CA ASP A 46 2.47 23.52 -11.26
C ASP A 46 2.56 22.04 -10.84
N VAL A 47 2.65 21.09 -11.78
CA VAL A 47 2.81 19.67 -11.47
C VAL A 47 4.15 19.43 -10.79
N LYS A 48 4.09 18.93 -9.57
CA LYS A 48 5.28 18.60 -8.77
C LYS A 48 5.95 17.33 -9.30
N LEU A 49 6.78 17.45 -10.31
CA LEU A 49 7.53 16.33 -10.91
C LEU A 49 8.32 15.53 -9.87
N GLY A 50 8.80 16.16 -8.79
CA GLY A 50 9.47 15.48 -7.69
C GLY A 50 8.63 14.38 -7.06
N VAL A 51 7.30 14.55 -6.97
CA VAL A 51 6.39 13.52 -6.46
C VAL A 51 6.30 12.33 -7.43
N LEU A 52 6.27 12.59 -8.73
CA LEU A 52 6.26 11.53 -9.75
C LEU A 52 7.56 10.71 -9.70
N PHE A 53 8.71 11.37 -9.63
CA PHE A 53 10.00 10.69 -9.49
C PHE A 53 10.10 9.90 -8.19
N PHE A 54 9.57 10.43 -7.08
CA PHE A 54 9.51 9.73 -5.81
C PHE A 54 8.67 8.45 -5.91
N ILE A 55 7.45 8.52 -6.44
CA ILE A 55 6.57 7.35 -6.60
C ILE A 55 7.23 6.31 -7.53
N THR A 56 7.77 6.75 -8.67
CA THR A 56 8.47 5.87 -9.62
C THR A 56 9.68 5.20 -8.96
N GLY A 57 10.46 5.94 -8.16
CA GLY A 57 11.57 5.40 -7.39
C GLY A 57 11.13 4.33 -6.39
N CYS A 58 10.06 4.58 -5.66
CA CYS A 58 9.48 3.59 -4.73
C CYS A 58 9.05 2.31 -5.44
N MET A 59 8.37 2.41 -6.59
CA MET A 59 7.96 1.25 -7.38
C MET A 59 9.17 0.51 -7.97
N SER A 60 10.22 1.23 -8.37
CA SER A 60 11.46 0.65 -8.89
C SER A 60 12.18 -0.21 -7.84
N ILE A 61 12.15 0.17 -6.56
CA ILE A 61 12.72 -0.63 -5.46
C ILE A 61 12.07 -2.02 -5.44
N GLY A 62 10.74 -2.09 -5.55
CA GLY A 62 10.03 -3.36 -5.60
C GLY A 62 10.43 -4.23 -6.80
N THR A 63 10.47 -3.63 -7.99
CA THR A 63 10.86 -4.32 -9.23
C THR A 63 12.29 -4.86 -9.14
N VAL A 64 13.24 -4.04 -8.67
CA VAL A 64 14.63 -4.46 -8.46
C VAL A 64 14.70 -5.56 -7.40
N GLY A 65 13.95 -5.45 -6.30
CA GLY A 65 13.89 -6.46 -5.25
C GLY A 65 13.49 -7.84 -5.76
N VAL A 66 12.47 -7.90 -6.62
CA VAL A 66 12.08 -9.16 -7.29
C VAL A 66 13.19 -9.68 -8.20
N TYR A 67 13.80 -8.79 -8.99
CA TYR A 67 14.84 -9.18 -9.95
C TYR A 67 16.11 -9.74 -9.28
N VAL A 68 16.50 -9.20 -8.12
CA VAL A 68 17.69 -9.65 -7.37
C VAL A 68 17.39 -10.82 -6.40
N GLY A 69 16.16 -11.35 -6.39
CA GLY A 69 15.81 -12.53 -5.60
C GLY A 69 15.62 -12.25 -4.09
N ILE A 70 15.32 -11.02 -3.70
CA ILE A 70 15.00 -10.70 -2.28
C ILE A 70 13.81 -11.53 -1.80
N GLY A 71 12.87 -11.84 -2.69
CA GLY A 71 11.73 -12.69 -2.39
C GLY A 71 12.12 -14.07 -1.90
N ASP A 72 13.04 -14.73 -2.61
CA ASP A 72 13.52 -16.07 -2.26
C ASP A 72 14.26 -16.05 -0.92
N LEU A 73 15.03 -15.01 -0.67
CA LEU A 73 15.76 -14.85 0.59
C LEU A 73 14.80 -14.62 1.77
N ILE A 74 13.75 -13.85 1.59
CA ILE A 74 12.70 -13.64 2.60
C ILE A 74 11.95 -14.95 2.85
N SER A 75 11.51 -15.63 1.80
CA SER A 75 10.81 -16.91 1.89
C SER A 75 11.66 -17.96 2.62
N ALA A 76 12.91 -18.16 2.22
CA ALA A 76 13.80 -19.12 2.84
C ALA A 76 14.03 -18.90 4.36
N ASN A 77 13.95 -17.65 4.83
CA ASN A 77 14.14 -17.33 6.24
C ASN A 77 12.82 -17.29 7.04
N LEU A 78 11.73 -16.84 6.43
CA LEU A 78 10.45 -16.70 7.12
C LEU A 78 9.67 -18.02 7.17
N THR A 79 9.65 -18.81 6.11
CA THR A 79 8.85 -20.03 6.03
C THR A 79 9.15 -20.99 7.21
N PRO A 80 10.40 -21.31 7.56
CA PRO A 80 10.67 -22.23 8.68
C PRO A 80 10.19 -21.73 10.04
N ILE A 81 10.17 -20.38 10.20
CA ILE A 81 9.69 -19.76 11.45
C ILE A 81 8.16 -19.84 11.53
N LEU A 82 7.49 -19.61 10.39
CA LEU A 82 6.05 -19.56 10.32
C LEU A 82 5.40 -20.95 10.38
N GLU A 83 6.04 -21.99 9.83
CA GLU A 83 5.53 -23.38 9.85
C GLU A 83 5.15 -23.88 11.24
N SER A 84 5.81 -23.40 12.29
CA SER A 84 5.56 -23.80 13.67
C SER A 84 4.41 -23.03 14.34
N LEU A 85 3.86 -22.00 13.68
CA LEU A 85 2.89 -21.09 14.27
C LEU A 85 1.45 -21.50 13.93
N SER A 86 0.52 -21.13 14.82
CA SER A 86 -0.91 -21.22 14.51
C SER A 86 -1.29 -20.20 13.42
N PRO A 87 -2.36 -20.43 12.64
CA PRO A 87 -2.77 -19.51 11.57
C PRO A 87 -2.94 -18.04 12.05
N LEU A 88 -3.50 -17.84 13.24
CA LEU A 88 -3.61 -16.51 13.83
C LEU A 88 -2.22 -15.90 14.11
N ALA A 89 -1.30 -16.69 14.64
CA ALA A 89 0.06 -16.23 14.93
C ALA A 89 0.84 -15.92 13.64
N MET A 90 0.63 -16.70 12.57
CA MET A 90 1.17 -16.39 11.23
C MET A 90 0.63 -15.07 10.71
N GLY A 91 -0.66 -14.80 10.87
CA GLY A 91 -1.25 -13.52 10.50
C GLY A 91 -0.62 -12.33 11.24
N TYR A 92 -0.41 -12.46 12.53
CA TYR A 92 0.31 -11.46 13.32
C TYR A 92 1.78 -11.34 12.93
N ALA A 93 2.43 -12.42 12.53
CA ALA A 93 3.80 -12.37 12.03
C ALA A 93 3.87 -11.61 10.70
N PHE A 94 2.98 -11.86 9.75
CA PHE A 94 2.88 -11.08 8.52
C PHE A 94 2.59 -9.61 8.80
N LEU A 95 1.63 -9.31 9.67
CA LEU A 95 1.31 -7.95 10.09
C LEU A 95 2.50 -7.26 10.75
N GLY A 96 3.22 -7.96 11.63
CA GLY A 96 4.38 -7.44 12.34
C GLY A 96 5.56 -7.16 11.40
N VAL A 97 5.89 -8.09 10.52
CA VAL A 97 6.96 -7.90 9.52
C VAL A 97 6.61 -6.75 8.59
N GLY A 98 5.35 -6.66 8.12
CA GLY A 98 4.88 -5.54 7.31
C GLY A 98 4.98 -4.20 8.06
N THR A 99 4.60 -4.16 9.34
CA THR A 99 4.71 -2.94 10.17
C THR A 99 6.17 -2.51 10.36
N LEU A 100 7.08 -3.45 10.59
CA LEU A 100 8.52 -3.14 10.69
C LEU A 100 9.08 -2.65 9.34
N ALA A 101 8.66 -3.26 8.26
CA ALA A 101 9.06 -2.81 6.92
C ALA A 101 8.50 -1.42 6.61
N ASN A 102 7.25 -1.13 7.02
CA ASN A 102 6.64 0.19 6.85
C ASN A 102 7.38 1.29 7.61
N PHE A 103 7.97 0.97 8.75
CA PHE A 103 8.82 1.92 9.48
C PHE A 103 10.07 2.34 8.69
N ALA A 104 10.66 1.41 7.94
CA ALA A 104 11.87 1.66 7.13
C ALA A 104 11.56 2.16 5.71
N LEU A 105 10.41 1.76 5.17
CA LEU A 105 9.99 2.02 3.79
C LEU A 105 8.69 2.84 3.80
N THR A 106 8.40 3.49 2.67
CA THR A 106 7.05 4.03 2.48
C THR A 106 6.06 2.89 2.16
N PRO A 107 4.75 3.04 2.43
CA PRO A 107 3.75 2.04 2.08
C PRO A 107 3.82 1.57 0.62
N PHE A 108 4.08 2.48 -0.32
CA PHE A 108 4.24 2.14 -1.75
C PHE A 108 5.46 1.25 -2.00
N ALA A 109 6.61 1.60 -1.43
CA ALA A 109 7.84 0.81 -1.59
C ALA A 109 7.70 -0.57 -0.92
N MET A 110 7.08 -0.60 0.27
CA MET A 110 6.84 -1.83 1.01
C MET A 110 5.90 -2.77 0.23
N LEU A 111 4.75 -2.28 -0.23
CA LEU A 111 3.81 -3.10 -0.99
C LEU A 111 4.43 -3.57 -2.31
N SER A 112 5.14 -2.69 -3.03
CA SER A 112 5.80 -3.08 -4.28
C SER A 112 6.90 -4.13 -4.07
N GLY A 113 7.66 -4.03 -2.98
CA GLY A 113 8.80 -4.92 -2.70
C GLY A 113 8.43 -6.22 -2.02
N LEU A 114 7.42 -6.22 -1.13
CA LEU A 114 7.11 -7.36 -0.27
C LEU A 114 5.87 -8.14 -0.69
N SER A 115 5.05 -7.65 -1.61
CA SER A 115 3.84 -8.40 -2.02
C SER A 115 4.18 -9.76 -2.61
N ALA A 116 5.12 -9.84 -3.54
CA ALA A 116 5.52 -11.10 -4.16
C ALA A 116 6.18 -12.07 -3.15
N PRO A 117 7.14 -11.65 -2.30
CA PRO A 117 7.67 -12.49 -1.22
C PRO A 117 6.60 -13.02 -0.26
N PHE A 118 5.67 -12.19 0.17
CA PHE A 118 4.61 -12.60 1.10
C PHE A 118 3.65 -13.61 0.48
N VAL A 119 3.31 -13.42 -0.80
CA VAL A 119 2.52 -14.39 -1.56
C VAL A 119 3.28 -15.71 -1.67
N GLN A 120 4.58 -15.69 -1.97
CA GLN A 120 5.39 -16.90 -2.09
C GLN A 120 5.45 -17.66 -0.76
N VAL A 121 5.73 -16.97 0.36
CA VAL A 121 5.73 -17.59 1.69
C VAL A 121 4.38 -18.25 2.00
N ALA A 122 3.25 -17.60 1.69
CA ALA A 122 1.94 -18.18 1.90
C ALA A 122 1.71 -19.45 1.05
N LEU A 123 2.16 -19.44 -0.20
CA LEU A 123 2.08 -20.60 -1.09
C LEU A 123 2.94 -21.76 -0.58
N ASP A 124 4.15 -21.47 -0.10
CA ASP A 124 5.08 -22.48 0.45
C ASP A 124 4.51 -23.13 1.71
N LEU A 125 3.72 -22.37 2.48
CA LEU A 125 3.00 -22.85 3.68
C LEU A 125 1.65 -23.52 3.35
N GLY A 126 1.25 -23.59 2.08
CA GLY A 126 -0.04 -24.16 1.66
C GLY A 126 -1.24 -23.30 2.05
N MET A 127 -1.02 -22.00 2.34
CA MET A 127 -2.05 -21.05 2.74
C MET A 127 -2.60 -20.28 1.54
N ASN A 128 -3.77 -19.68 1.71
CA ASN A 128 -4.30 -18.75 0.71
C ASN A 128 -3.39 -17.51 0.61
N PRO A 129 -2.81 -17.21 -0.56
CA PRO A 129 -1.90 -16.07 -0.72
C PRO A 129 -2.57 -14.71 -0.42
N MET A 130 -3.89 -14.64 -0.55
CA MET A 130 -4.62 -13.41 -0.22
C MET A 130 -4.56 -13.09 1.28
N PHE A 131 -4.42 -14.10 2.15
CA PHE A 131 -4.26 -13.91 3.59
C PHE A 131 -2.99 -13.12 3.94
N SER A 132 -1.84 -13.53 3.39
CA SER A 132 -0.57 -12.83 3.61
C SER A 132 -0.57 -11.45 2.97
N LEU A 133 -1.10 -11.33 1.75
CA LEU A 133 -1.18 -10.06 1.03
C LEU A 133 -2.07 -9.04 1.77
N MET A 134 -3.24 -9.45 2.23
CA MET A 134 -4.13 -8.55 2.99
C MET A 134 -3.54 -8.18 4.35
N SER A 135 -2.82 -9.08 5.02
CA SER A 135 -2.09 -8.76 6.25
C SER A 135 -1.01 -7.69 6.00
N LEU A 136 -0.30 -7.80 4.87
CA LEU A 136 0.66 -6.78 4.42
C LEU A 136 -0.03 -5.44 4.15
N VAL A 137 -1.18 -5.43 3.47
CA VAL A 137 -1.96 -4.21 3.22
C VAL A 137 -2.40 -3.56 4.53
N ILE A 138 -2.89 -4.34 5.49
CA ILE A 138 -3.33 -3.81 6.80
C ILE A 138 -2.15 -3.22 7.57
N SER A 139 -0.94 -3.78 7.44
CA SER A 139 0.25 -3.24 8.11
C SER A 139 0.59 -1.80 7.68
N THR A 140 0.13 -1.34 6.50
CA THR A 140 0.31 0.06 6.08
C THR A 140 -0.44 1.07 6.96
N ALA A 141 -1.45 0.63 7.71
CA ALA A 141 -2.16 1.46 8.67
C ALA A 141 -1.42 1.59 10.02
N ALA A 142 -0.44 0.73 10.27
CA ALA A 142 0.39 0.76 11.47
C ALA A 142 1.58 1.71 11.24
N VAL A 143 1.44 2.93 11.71
CA VAL A 143 2.40 4.02 11.53
C VAL A 143 2.91 4.47 12.89
N PHE A 144 4.18 4.87 12.98
CA PHE A 144 4.80 5.39 14.20
C PHE A 144 5.40 6.77 14.01
N MET A 145 5.89 7.07 12.82
CA MET A 145 6.63 8.30 12.54
C MET A 145 6.05 9.06 11.34
N PRO A 146 6.17 10.40 11.33
CA PRO A 146 5.63 11.21 10.22
C PRO A 146 6.26 10.89 8.86
N HIS A 147 7.51 10.42 8.82
CA HIS A 147 8.22 10.15 7.57
C HIS A 147 7.69 8.92 6.80
N GLU A 148 7.00 8.02 7.47
CA GLU A 148 6.46 6.80 6.86
C GLU A 148 5.41 7.12 5.80
N ILE A 149 4.63 8.19 6.00
CA ILE A 149 3.60 8.63 5.06
C ILE A 149 3.83 10.09 4.68
N VAL A 150 3.95 10.37 3.39
CA VAL A 150 4.24 11.73 2.87
C VAL A 150 3.23 12.77 3.39
N CYS A 151 1.94 12.44 3.45
CA CYS A 151 0.92 13.34 3.98
C CYS A 151 1.17 13.71 5.45
N PHE A 152 1.62 12.75 6.27
CA PHE A 152 1.95 12.99 7.68
C PHE A 152 3.22 13.83 7.82
N ALA A 153 4.23 13.59 6.98
CA ALA A 153 5.43 14.43 6.95
C ALA A 153 5.10 15.89 6.64
N VAL A 154 4.22 16.13 5.65
CA VAL A 154 3.76 17.47 5.29
C VAL A 154 2.97 18.11 6.43
N LEU A 155 2.00 17.39 7.03
CA LEU A 155 1.22 17.91 8.16
C LEU A 155 2.11 18.26 9.36
N TYR A 156 3.07 17.39 9.66
CA TYR A 156 4.03 17.62 10.74
C TYR A 156 4.94 18.82 10.47
N SER A 157 5.32 19.07 9.22
CA SER A 157 6.20 20.19 8.82
C SER A 157 5.59 21.56 9.10
N PHE A 158 4.27 21.67 9.25
CA PHE A 158 3.62 22.93 9.66
C PHE A 158 3.90 23.32 11.11
N GLY A 159 4.46 22.43 11.93
CA GLY A 159 4.89 22.72 13.30
C GLY A 159 3.78 22.86 14.33
N TYR A 160 2.53 22.55 13.98
CA TYR A 160 1.40 22.65 14.91
C TYR A 160 1.31 21.48 15.91
N ILE A 161 1.94 20.35 15.62
CA ILE A 161 1.84 19.13 16.40
C ILE A 161 3.22 18.77 16.95
N LYS A 162 3.32 18.50 18.25
CA LYS A 162 4.55 18.01 18.88
C LYS A 162 4.75 16.53 18.50
N MET A 163 6.01 16.11 18.33
CA MET A 163 6.36 14.73 18.00
C MET A 163 5.75 13.72 18.99
N SER A 164 5.79 14.04 20.29
CA SER A 164 5.22 13.16 21.32
C SER A 164 3.72 12.93 21.16
N ASP A 165 2.98 13.96 20.74
CA ASP A 165 1.52 13.87 20.59
C ASP A 165 1.17 13.16 19.28
N PHE A 166 1.98 13.39 18.24
CA PHE A 166 1.88 12.63 16.98
C PHE A 166 2.08 11.13 17.24
N ILE A 167 3.19 10.74 17.90
CA ILE A 167 3.48 9.33 18.20
C ILE A 167 2.40 8.69 19.06
N LYS A 168 1.84 9.41 20.04
CA LYS A 168 0.73 8.88 20.85
C LYS A 168 -0.51 8.61 20.00
N MET A 169 -0.85 9.54 19.12
CA MET A 169 -2.04 9.42 18.27
C MET A 169 -1.91 8.25 17.29
N VAL A 170 -0.81 8.20 16.54
CA VAL A 170 -0.61 7.13 15.55
C VAL A 170 -0.27 5.79 16.20
N GLY A 171 0.44 5.79 17.33
CA GLY A 171 0.70 4.59 18.13
C GLY A 171 -0.59 3.98 18.69
N LEU A 172 -1.53 4.81 19.16
CA LEU A 172 -2.86 4.33 19.55
C LEU A 172 -3.59 3.69 18.36
N ASN A 173 -3.55 4.32 17.18
CA ASN A 173 -4.12 3.75 15.96
C ASN A 173 -3.50 2.39 15.62
N THR A 174 -2.18 2.26 15.74
CA THR A 174 -1.46 1.00 15.52
C THR A 174 -1.92 -0.08 16.50
N ILE A 175 -2.03 0.23 17.79
CA ILE A 175 -2.54 -0.71 18.81
C ILE A 175 -3.96 -1.15 18.46
N VAL A 176 -4.84 -0.21 18.13
CA VAL A 176 -6.21 -0.50 17.71
C VAL A 176 -6.23 -1.39 16.47
N THR A 177 -5.37 -1.13 15.48
CA THR A 177 -5.25 -1.96 14.27
C THR A 177 -4.88 -3.40 14.62
N PHE A 178 -3.91 -3.62 15.52
CA PHE A 178 -3.52 -4.97 15.94
C PHE A 178 -4.65 -5.69 16.71
N ILE A 179 -5.37 -4.97 17.57
CA ILE A 179 -6.54 -5.55 18.28
C ILE A 179 -7.65 -5.90 17.27
N LEU A 180 -8.00 -4.99 16.38
CA LEU A 180 -9.03 -5.22 15.36
C LEU A 180 -8.64 -6.36 14.41
N TYR A 181 -7.36 -6.50 14.09
CA TYR A 181 -6.88 -7.61 13.28
C TYR A 181 -7.25 -8.96 13.91
N GLY A 182 -6.96 -9.17 15.20
CA GLY A 182 -7.26 -10.44 15.86
C GLY A 182 -8.73 -10.66 16.22
N VAL A 183 -9.46 -9.58 16.57
CA VAL A 183 -10.82 -9.68 17.10
C VAL A 183 -11.88 -9.63 15.99
N VAL A 184 -11.61 -8.90 14.92
CA VAL A 184 -12.61 -8.66 13.85
C VAL A 184 -12.14 -9.27 12.53
N ILE A 185 -10.96 -8.89 12.06
CA ILE A 185 -10.51 -9.20 10.70
C ILE A 185 -10.21 -10.69 10.56
N TYR A 186 -9.43 -11.26 11.47
CA TYR A 186 -9.08 -12.68 11.43
C TYR A 186 -10.30 -13.61 11.56
N PRO A 187 -11.23 -13.43 12.52
CA PRO A 187 -12.46 -14.21 12.58
C PRO A 187 -13.33 -14.08 11.33
N TRP A 188 -13.41 -12.87 10.77
CA TRP A 188 -14.13 -12.64 9.51
C TRP A 188 -13.50 -13.42 8.36
N TRP A 189 -12.18 -13.40 8.24
CA TRP A 189 -11.47 -14.16 7.20
C TRP A 189 -11.65 -15.66 7.35
N ASN A 190 -11.74 -16.15 8.58
CA ASN A 190 -12.03 -17.56 8.85
C ASN A 190 -13.45 -17.94 8.36
N ILE A 191 -14.44 -17.06 8.58
CA ILE A 191 -15.83 -17.27 8.12
C ILE A 191 -15.92 -17.34 6.59
N ILE A 192 -15.18 -16.50 5.88
CA ILE A 192 -15.20 -16.46 4.41
C ILE A 192 -14.23 -17.46 3.74
N GLY A 193 -13.51 -18.27 4.54
CA GLY A 193 -12.60 -19.30 4.02
C GLY A 193 -11.30 -18.74 3.43
N LEU A 194 -10.82 -17.60 3.92
CA LEU A 194 -9.55 -17.00 3.50
C LEU A 194 -8.36 -17.55 4.28
N VAL A 195 -8.61 -18.11 5.46
CA VAL A 195 -7.62 -18.69 6.39
C VAL A 195 -7.81 -20.19 6.46
#